data_71c9ef91db8536e8fa7bf7364ebba1f1
#
_entry.id   71c9ef91db8536e8fa7bf7364ebba1f1
#
_cell.length_a   1.000
_cell.length_b   1.000
_cell.length_c   1.000
_cell.angle_alpha   90.00
_cell.angle_beta   90.00
_cell.angle_gamma   90.00
#
_symmetry.space_group_name_H-M   'P 1'
#
loop_
_entity.id
_entity.type
_entity.pdbx_description
1 polymer ?
#
loop_
_entity_poly.entity_id
_entity_poly.type
_entity_poly.pdbx_seq_one_letter_code
_entity_poly.pdbx_strand_id
1 'polypeptide(L)'
;MSLWDRIDTESRPPLEALWEALPGGFNVIPDIVARRTAMSTARAGAPKGSFPQLQTSEHRYVGPDGELTLRLYRPKTAAATAPGLIYIH
;
A
#
# COMPACT_ATOMS: atom_id res chain seq x y z
N MET A 1 -3.05 -16.48 -26.16
CA MET A 1 -3.13 -16.31 -24.68
C MET A 1 -2.66 -14.90 -24.34
N SER A 2 -3.49 -14.10 -23.71
CA SER A 2 -3.11 -12.77 -23.27
C SER A 2 -2.27 -12.83 -21.98
N LEU A 3 -1.59 -11.72 -21.65
CA LEU A 3 -0.88 -11.63 -20.37
C LEU A 3 -1.82 -11.81 -19.17
N TRP A 4 -3.07 -11.37 -19.31
CA TRP A 4 -4.09 -11.52 -18.29
C TRP A 4 -4.41 -12.98 -17.95
N ASP A 5 -4.30 -13.88 -18.93
CA ASP A 5 -4.57 -15.32 -18.73
C ASP A 5 -3.51 -16.00 -17.86
N ARG A 6 -2.35 -15.33 -17.68
CA ARG A 6 -1.25 -15.79 -16.84
C ARG A 6 -1.32 -15.30 -15.39
N ILE A 7 -2.27 -14.43 -15.10
CA ILE A 7 -2.46 -13.88 -13.77
C ILE A 7 -3.40 -14.80 -12.99
N ASP A 8 -3.05 -15.06 -11.75
CA ASP A 8 -3.89 -15.81 -10.83
C ASP A 8 -5.31 -15.24 -10.76
N THR A 9 -6.31 -16.11 -10.70
CA THR A 9 -7.71 -15.73 -10.75
C THR A 9 -8.13 -14.82 -9.58
N GLU A 10 -7.52 -15.00 -8.41
CA GLU A 10 -7.80 -14.15 -7.24
C GLU A 10 -7.20 -12.75 -7.38
N SER A 11 -6.05 -12.65 -8.05
CA SER A 11 -5.34 -11.39 -8.26
C SER A 11 -5.88 -10.57 -9.42
N ARG A 12 -6.58 -11.21 -10.36
CA ARG A 12 -7.06 -10.57 -11.58
C ARG A 12 -8.03 -9.41 -11.35
N PRO A 13 -9.13 -9.56 -10.57
CA PRO A 13 -10.12 -8.49 -10.44
C PRO A 13 -9.55 -7.16 -9.91
N PRO A 14 -8.74 -7.14 -8.84
CA PRO A 14 -8.16 -5.88 -8.38
C PRO A 14 -7.18 -5.26 -9.36
N LEU A 15 -6.45 -6.07 -10.13
CA LEU A 15 -5.53 -5.58 -11.16
C LEU A 15 -6.28 -5.02 -12.37
N GLU A 16 -7.36 -5.65 -12.80
CA GLU A 16 -8.23 -5.14 -13.87
C GLU A 16 -8.85 -3.79 -13.47
N ALA A 17 -9.37 -3.68 -12.25
CA ALA A 17 -9.91 -2.43 -11.74
C ALA A 17 -8.87 -1.30 -11.72
N LEU A 18 -7.64 -1.61 -11.31
CA LEU A 18 -6.54 -0.64 -11.34
C LEU A 18 -6.20 -0.23 -12.78
N TRP A 19 -6.17 -1.17 -13.71
CA TRP A 19 -5.87 -0.91 -15.11
C TRP A 19 -6.95 -0.07 -15.79
N GLU A 20 -8.21 -0.30 -15.46
CA GLU A 20 -9.34 0.52 -15.94
C GLU A 20 -9.26 1.94 -15.39
N ALA A 21 -8.91 2.09 -14.11
CA ALA A 21 -8.78 3.39 -13.48
C ALA A 21 -7.59 4.21 -14.03
N LEU A 22 -6.53 3.53 -14.45
CA LEU A 22 -5.31 4.15 -14.95
C LEU A 22 -4.76 3.36 -16.15
N PRO A 23 -5.36 3.55 -17.36
CA PRO A 23 -4.92 2.84 -18.56
C PRO A 23 -3.43 3.08 -18.87
N GLY A 24 -2.69 2.00 -19.11
CA GLY A 24 -1.25 2.06 -19.33
C GLY A 24 -0.41 2.06 -18.05
N GLY A 25 -1.06 2.07 -16.89
CA GLY A 25 -0.38 2.06 -15.58
C GLY A 25 0.21 3.41 -15.20
N PHE A 26 0.86 3.46 -14.04
CA PHE A 26 1.44 4.70 -13.52
C PHE A 26 2.59 5.25 -14.37
N ASN A 27 3.24 4.41 -15.16
CA ASN A 27 4.38 4.80 -16.01
C ASN A 27 4.00 5.76 -17.15
N VAL A 28 2.73 5.84 -17.52
CA VAL A 28 2.25 6.78 -18.55
C VAL A 28 2.18 8.22 -18.03
N ILE A 29 2.30 8.41 -16.73
CA ILE A 29 2.34 9.75 -16.10
C ILE A 29 3.81 10.15 -15.95
N PRO A 30 4.31 11.14 -16.72
CA PRO A 30 5.75 11.46 -16.74
C PRO A 30 6.24 12.14 -15.46
N ASP A 31 5.40 12.95 -14.82
CA ASP A 31 5.75 13.68 -13.61
C ASP A 31 5.62 12.81 -12.35
N ILE A 32 6.67 12.75 -11.54
CA ILE A 32 6.69 11.92 -10.33
C ILE A 32 5.69 12.37 -9.27
N VAL A 33 5.46 13.66 -9.14
CA VAL A 33 4.48 14.19 -8.18
C VAL A 33 3.07 13.81 -8.61
N ALA A 34 2.75 13.92 -9.91
CA ALA A 34 1.48 13.49 -10.47
C ALA A 34 1.26 11.98 -10.30
N ARG A 35 2.30 11.15 -10.46
CA ARG A 35 2.24 9.70 -10.19
C ARG A 35 1.88 9.40 -8.73
N ARG A 36 2.52 10.08 -7.80
CA ARG A 36 2.24 9.92 -6.36
C ARG A 36 0.81 10.31 -6.03
N THR A 37 0.33 11.41 -6.59
CA THR A 37 -1.05 11.84 -6.41
C THR A 37 -2.05 10.83 -6.98
N ALA A 38 -1.81 10.32 -8.18
CA ALA A 38 -2.66 9.31 -8.82
C ALA A 38 -2.69 8.01 -7.99
N MET A 39 -1.54 7.57 -7.48
CA MET A 39 -1.45 6.39 -6.63
C MET A 39 -2.19 6.58 -5.30
N SER A 40 -2.03 7.73 -4.66
CA SER A 40 -2.73 8.06 -3.41
C SER A 40 -4.24 8.08 -3.59
N THR A 41 -4.72 8.65 -4.70
CA THR A 41 -6.14 8.68 -5.06
C THR A 41 -6.69 7.27 -5.28
N ALA A 42 -5.97 6.43 -6.02
CA ALA A 42 -6.35 5.05 -6.26
C ALA A 42 -6.44 4.24 -4.96
N ARG A 43 -5.47 4.40 -4.08
CA ARG A 43 -5.45 3.72 -2.77
C ARG A 43 -6.56 4.18 -1.83
N ALA A 44 -6.89 5.47 -1.85
CA ALA A 44 -7.97 6.01 -1.02
C ALA A 44 -9.33 5.41 -1.36
N GLY A 45 -9.55 5.08 -2.63
CA GLY A 45 -10.77 4.42 -3.11
C GLY A 45 -10.78 2.90 -2.94
N ALA A 46 -9.66 2.27 -2.60
CA ALA A 46 -9.56 0.83 -2.44
C ALA A 46 -10.24 0.36 -1.14
N PRO A 47 -10.85 -0.84 -1.14
CA PRO A 47 -11.38 -1.44 0.08
C PRO A 47 -10.28 -1.64 1.12
N LYS A 48 -10.57 -1.29 2.37
CA LYS A 48 -9.65 -1.50 3.48
C LYS A 48 -10.10 -2.70 4.29
N GLY A 49 -9.18 -3.62 4.55
CA GLY A 49 -9.43 -4.75 5.43
C GLY A 49 -9.61 -4.30 6.88
N SER A 50 -10.33 -5.10 7.66
CA SER A 50 -10.45 -4.94 9.10
C SER A 50 -9.60 -6.00 9.79
N PHE A 51 -8.74 -5.59 10.70
CA PHE A 51 -7.82 -6.47 11.42
C PHE A 51 -7.93 -6.22 12.93
N PRO A 52 -9.03 -6.67 13.57
CA PRO A 52 -9.30 -6.37 14.99
C PRO A 52 -8.27 -6.99 15.95
N GLN A 53 -7.52 -8.02 15.50
CA GLN A 53 -6.44 -8.64 16.26
C GLN A 53 -5.16 -7.81 16.31
N LEU A 54 -5.07 -6.74 15.51
CA LEU A 54 -3.91 -5.86 15.48
C LEU A 54 -4.17 -4.58 16.29
N GLN A 55 -3.15 -4.18 17.02
CA GLN A 55 -3.04 -2.85 17.59
C GLN A 55 -2.19 -1.99 16.68
N THR A 56 -2.71 -0.83 16.29
CA THR A 56 -2.03 0.11 15.40
C THR A 56 -1.69 1.37 16.15
N SER A 57 -0.47 1.86 16.00
CA SER A 57 -0.01 3.13 16.57
C SER A 57 0.81 3.91 15.56
N GLU A 58 0.81 5.23 15.69
CA GLU A 58 1.63 6.12 14.88
C GLU A 58 2.70 6.78 15.72
N HIS A 59 3.92 6.81 15.20
CA HIS A 59 5.07 7.43 15.80
C HIS A 59 5.69 8.44 14.85
N ARG A 60 5.97 9.63 15.32
CA ARG A 60 6.59 10.68 14.53
C ARG A 60 8.06 10.81 14.90
N TYR A 61 8.88 11.05 13.90
CA TYR A 61 10.30 11.32 14.10
C TYR A 61 10.80 12.35 13.10
N VAL A 62 11.87 13.04 13.43
CA VAL A 62 12.49 14.05 12.57
C VAL A 62 13.49 13.38 11.65
N GLY A 63 13.21 13.42 10.34
CA GLY A 63 14.13 13.00 9.28
C GLY A 63 14.95 14.16 8.74
N PRO A 64 15.84 13.90 7.74
CA PRO A 64 16.69 14.93 7.14
C PRO A 64 15.91 16.08 6.50
N ASP A 65 14.76 15.78 5.92
CA ASP A 65 13.94 16.74 5.16
C ASP A 65 12.63 17.10 5.85
N GLY A 66 12.49 16.78 7.13
CA GLY A 66 11.31 17.10 7.91
C GLY A 66 10.78 15.95 8.74
N GLU A 67 9.59 16.14 9.30
CA GLU A 67 8.94 15.13 10.14
C GLU A 67 8.40 13.98 9.30
N LEU A 68 8.68 12.77 9.76
CA LEU A 68 8.20 11.52 9.16
C LEU A 68 7.32 10.78 10.15
N THR A 69 6.36 10.03 9.62
CA THR A 69 5.45 9.21 10.42
C THR A 69 5.70 7.73 10.16
N LEU A 70 5.85 6.97 11.23
CA LEU A 70 5.87 5.50 11.22
C LEU A 70 4.53 4.99 11.70
N ARG A 71 4.03 3.94 11.06
CA ARG A 71 2.89 3.19 11.55
C ARG A 71 3.34 1.82 12.00
N LEU A 72 3.03 1.49 13.25
CA LEU A 72 3.35 0.21 13.86
C LEU A 72 2.09 -0.65 13.95
N TYR A 73 2.17 -1.86 13.43
CA TYR A 73 1.14 -2.90 13.56
C TYR A 73 1.66 -3.98 14.49
N ARG A 74 0.95 -4.24 15.57
CA ARG A 74 1.35 -5.24 16.54
C ARG A 74 0.17 -6.13 16.88
N PRO A 75 0.32 -7.48 16.82
CA PRO A 75 -0.71 -8.37 17.33
C PRO A 75 -0.96 -8.09 18.81
N LYS A 76 -2.21 -8.01 19.23
CA LYS A 76 -2.58 -7.75 20.62
C LYS A 76 -2.04 -8.80 21.59
N THR A 77 -1.80 -10.01 21.09
CA THR A 77 -1.26 -11.16 21.85
C THR A 77 0.25 -11.33 21.71
N ALA A 78 0.94 -10.38 21.06
CA ALA A 78 2.38 -10.51 20.82
C ALA A 78 3.17 -10.42 22.12
N ALA A 79 4.19 -11.29 22.25
CA ALA A 79 5.17 -11.21 23.33
C ALA A 79 6.01 -9.93 23.22
N ALA A 80 6.61 -9.50 24.34
CA ALA A 80 7.46 -8.30 24.38
C ALA A 80 8.67 -8.39 23.42
N THR A 81 9.15 -9.59 23.12
CA THR A 81 10.31 -9.87 22.27
C THR A 81 9.91 -10.52 20.92
N ALA A 82 8.74 -10.18 20.41
CA ALA A 82 8.31 -10.70 19.11
C ALA A 82 9.22 -10.20 17.98
N PRO A 83 9.46 -11.03 16.93
CA PRO A 83 10.21 -10.57 15.74
C PRO A 83 9.49 -9.45 15.03
N GLY A 84 10.26 -8.56 14.39
CA GLY A 84 9.75 -7.41 13.68
C GLY A 84 10.11 -7.39 12.20
N LEU A 85 9.29 -6.76 11.39
CA LEU A 85 9.52 -6.49 9.98
C LEU A 85 9.36 -4.99 9.73
N ILE A 86 10.31 -4.39 9.02
CA ILE A 86 10.22 -3.00 8.57
C ILE A 86 9.93 -2.99 7.07
N TYR A 87 8.84 -2.34 6.69
CA TYR A 87 8.46 -2.14 5.29
C TYR A 87 8.63 -0.67 4.93
N ILE A 88 9.46 -0.40 3.94
CA ILE A 88 9.76 0.95 3.44
C ILE A 88 9.23 1.07 2.01
N HIS A 89 8.47 2.11 1.75
CA HIS A 89 7.91 2.35 0.41
C HIS A 89 7.94 3.82 0.00
#